data_8d723d9aea2dbd6679d779703082c112
#
_entry.id   8d723d9aea2dbd6679d779703082c112
#
_cell.length_a   1.000
_cell.length_b   1.000
_cell.length_c   1.000
_cell.angle_alpha   90.00
_cell.angle_beta   90.00
_cell.angle_gamma   90.00
#
_symmetry.space_group_name_H-M   'P 1'
#
loop_
_entity.id
_entity.type
_entity.pdbx_description
1 polymer ?
#
loop_
_entity_poly.entity_id
_entity_poly.type
_entity_poly.pdbx_seq_one_letter_code
_entity_poly.pdbx_strand_id
1 'polypeptide(L)'
;SAIIFVRADMGAVLFGGKILFSTDARFACAGICLLTGIWLLWTAGRAQGRIREAGALGLLASMGSCLMVSASDLIVMVLGIELATMPAYVLIGYRRNRVNGLEGAIKYFLLSVLASLLMIYGVTFMYGITKSTSFGALNLAQAGSLGVVAMLLLFVGIFAKISAAPFHYWAPDAYEGAESWIVAYVSSVPKIAGIVLAMRLVNFIASASKTAVFQDTFSTI
;
A
#
# COMPACT_ATOMS: atom_id res chain seq x y z
N SER A 1 5.11 21.88 -0.17
CA SER A 1 4.53 20.88 0.75
C SER A 1 5.51 19.74 1.09
N ALA A 2 6.19 19.12 0.08
CA ALA A 2 7.16 18.03 0.32
C ALA A 2 8.35 18.45 1.20
N ILE A 3 8.84 19.69 1.05
CA ILE A 3 9.98 20.23 1.82
C ILE A 3 9.63 20.42 3.30
N ILE A 4 8.39 20.78 3.62
CA ILE A 4 7.92 20.95 5.00
C ILE A 4 7.84 19.59 5.71
N PHE A 5 7.48 18.54 4.99
CA PHE A 5 7.35 17.18 5.53
C PHE A 5 8.69 16.56 5.98
N VAL A 6 9.79 16.92 5.30
CA VAL A 6 11.14 16.39 5.60
C VAL A 6 11.78 17.07 6.81
N ARG A 7 11.39 18.33 7.12
CA ARG A 7 12.04 19.16 8.17
C ARG A 7 11.56 18.96 9.61
N ALA A 8 10.47 18.20 9.83
CA ALA A 8 9.98 17.97 11.19
C ALA A 8 10.80 16.89 11.90
N ASP A 9 11.63 17.26 12.84
CA ASP A 9 12.59 16.40 13.57
C ASP A 9 11.96 15.37 14.55
N MET A 10 10.66 15.43 14.77
CA MET A 10 9.95 14.50 15.66
C MET A 10 8.97 13.66 14.82
N GLY A 11 9.00 12.34 14.97
CA GLY A 11 8.01 11.45 14.37
C GLY A 11 6.60 11.88 14.80
N ALA A 12 5.87 12.58 13.92
CA ALA A 12 4.50 12.99 14.22
C ALA A 12 3.62 11.75 14.35
N VAL A 13 3.06 11.57 15.53
CA VAL A 13 2.11 10.50 15.85
C VAL A 13 0.70 11.09 15.80
N LEU A 14 -0.13 10.58 14.91
CA LEU A 14 -1.49 11.06 14.70
C LEU A 14 -2.51 9.95 14.99
N PHE A 15 -3.74 10.35 15.27
CA PHE A 15 -4.87 9.44 15.49
C PHE A 15 -4.58 8.35 16.54
N GLY A 16 -4.04 8.72 17.70
CA GLY A 16 -3.78 7.79 18.78
C GLY A 16 -2.74 6.72 18.44
N GLY A 17 -1.75 7.03 17.62
CA GLY A 17 -0.67 6.12 17.26
C GLY A 17 -0.90 5.30 16.00
N LYS A 18 -2.05 5.47 15.33
CA LYS A 18 -2.38 4.70 14.14
C LYS A 18 -1.65 5.14 12.88
N ILE A 19 -1.18 6.38 12.86
CA ILE A 19 -0.37 6.97 11.79
C ILE A 19 0.94 7.47 12.39
N LEU A 20 2.06 6.99 11.85
CA LEU A 20 3.40 7.34 12.29
C LEU A 20 4.21 7.87 11.10
N PHE A 21 4.54 9.14 11.13
CA PHE A 21 5.46 9.76 10.20
C PHE A 21 6.91 9.54 10.66
N SER A 22 7.41 8.31 10.57
CA SER A 22 8.84 8.01 10.74
C SER A 22 9.66 8.69 9.63
N THR A 23 10.97 8.76 9.81
CA THR A 23 11.89 9.34 8.81
C THR A 23 11.70 8.66 7.46
N ASP A 24 11.64 7.33 7.42
CA ASP A 24 11.45 6.55 6.20
C ASP A 24 10.09 6.85 5.53
N ALA A 25 9.02 6.95 6.33
CA ALA A 25 7.69 7.30 5.82
C ALA A 25 7.66 8.71 5.21
N ARG A 26 8.39 9.67 5.79
CA ARG A 26 8.48 11.04 5.26
C ARG A 26 9.21 11.09 3.93
N PHE A 27 10.35 10.40 3.81
CA PHE A 27 11.08 10.32 2.54
C PHE A 27 10.24 9.63 1.46
N ALA A 28 9.54 8.56 1.81
CA ALA A 28 8.65 7.88 0.89
C ALA A 28 7.47 8.76 0.45
N CYS A 29 6.81 9.47 1.38
CA CYS A 29 5.75 10.42 1.05
C CYS A 29 6.26 11.57 0.17
N ALA A 30 7.45 12.12 0.45
CA ALA A 30 8.06 13.14 -0.38
C ALA A 30 8.33 12.63 -1.81
N GLY A 31 8.85 11.41 -1.95
CA GLY A 31 9.04 10.75 -3.23
C GLY A 31 7.73 10.51 -3.99
N ILE A 32 6.69 10.05 -3.31
CA ILE A 32 5.34 9.87 -3.87
C ILE A 32 4.80 11.22 -4.38
N CYS A 33 4.91 12.29 -3.58
CA CYS A 33 4.46 13.62 -3.99
C CYS A 33 5.23 14.16 -5.20
N LEU A 34 6.55 13.96 -5.25
CA LEU A 34 7.39 14.36 -6.38
C LEU A 34 7.01 13.60 -7.65
N LEU A 35 6.91 12.27 -7.60
CA LEU A 35 6.52 11.46 -8.75
C LEU A 35 5.13 11.82 -9.26
N THR A 36 4.18 12.05 -8.36
CA THR A 36 2.83 12.50 -8.72
C THR A 36 2.86 13.89 -9.35
N GLY A 37 3.67 14.81 -8.83
CA GLY A 37 3.86 16.14 -9.40
C GLY A 37 4.42 16.08 -10.82
N ILE A 38 5.47 15.28 -11.04
CA ILE A 38 6.07 15.05 -12.38
C ILE A 38 5.03 14.45 -13.32
N TRP A 39 4.27 13.45 -12.85
CA TRP A 39 3.21 12.82 -13.63
C TRP A 39 2.11 13.82 -14.02
N LEU A 40 1.67 14.69 -13.10
CA LEU A 40 0.67 15.73 -13.38
C LEU A 40 1.17 16.74 -14.42
N LEU A 41 2.42 17.16 -14.32
CA LEU A 41 3.04 18.07 -15.32
C LEU A 41 3.13 17.41 -16.69
N TRP A 42 3.49 16.12 -16.74
CA TRP A 42 3.57 15.38 -17.99
C TRP A 42 2.21 15.17 -18.65
N THR A 43 1.17 14.92 -17.84
CA THR A 43 -0.19 14.72 -18.33
C THR A 43 -0.88 16.01 -18.74
N ALA A 44 -0.48 17.17 -18.18
CA ALA A 44 -1.05 18.47 -18.50
C ALA A 44 -0.97 18.81 -19.99
N GLY A 45 0.03 18.31 -20.72
CA GLY A 45 0.19 18.51 -22.17
C GLY A 45 -0.51 17.47 -23.06
N ARG A 46 -1.05 16.38 -22.52
CA ARG A 46 -1.48 15.21 -23.32
C ARG A 46 -2.94 14.78 -23.16
N ALA A 47 -3.55 15.06 -22.03
CA ALA A 47 -4.91 14.63 -21.75
C ALA A 47 -5.92 15.61 -22.35
N GLN A 48 -6.39 15.37 -23.56
CA GLN A 48 -7.40 16.18 -24.22
C GLN A 48 -8.74 16.14 -23.44
N GLY A 49 -9.10 17.25 -22.81
CA GLY A 49 -10.44 17.51 -22.26
C GLY A 49 -10.81 16.95 -20.89
N ARG A 50 -10.16 15.88 -20.42
CA ARG A 50 -10.48 15.21 -19.13
C ARG A 50 -9.33 15.20 -18.11
N ILE A 51 -8.37 16.07 -18.27
CA ILE A 51 -7.20 16.22 -17.39
C ILE A 51 -7.57 16.37 -15.92
N ARG A 52 -8.65 17.10 -15.62
CA ARG A 52 -9.07 17.38 -14.25
C ARG A 52 -9.50 16.10 -13.51
N GLU A 53 -10.26 15.24 -14.20
CA GLU A 53 -10.73 13.96 -13.62
C GLU A 53 -9.54 13.02 -13.34
N ALA A 54 -8.65 12.86 -14.31
CA ALA A 54 -7.47 12.02 -14.14
C ALA A 54 -6.51 12.56 -13.07
N GLY A 55 -6.30 13.88 -13.03
CA GLY A 55 -5.49 14.53 -12.00
C GLY A 55 -6.06 14.33 -10.60
N ALA A 56 -7.38 14.49 -10.44
CA ALA A 56 -8.06 14.26 -9.16
C ALA A 56 -7.91 12.79 -8.69
N LEU A 57 -8.08 11.83 -9.60
CA LEU A 57 -7.89 10.40 -9.31
C LEU A 57 -6.44 10.10 -8.93
N GLY A 58 -5.47 10.66 -9.65
CA GLY A 58 -4.05 10.51 -9.31
C GLY A 58 -3.68 11.10 -7.95
N LEU A 59 -4.21 12.28 -7.62
CA LEU A 59 -4.02 12.89 -6.29
C LEU A 59 -4.65 12.05 -5.17
N LEU A 60 -5.85 11.52 -5.39
CA LEU A 60 -6.53 10.64 -4.44
C LEU A 60 -5.72 9.35 -4.21
N ALA A 61 -5.21 8.73 -5.29
CA ALA A 61 -4.37 7.55 -5.19
C ALA A 61 -3.03 7.85 -4.49
N SER A 62 -2.45 9.03 -4.70
CA SER A 62 -1.23 9.45 -4.00
C SER A 62 -1.47 9.69 -2.51
N MET A 63 -2.62 10.24 -2.15
CA MET A 63 -3.03 10.40 -0.75
C MET A 63 -3.16 9.03 -0.07
N GLY A 64 -3.80 8.06 -0.74
CA GLY A 64 -3.86 6.68 -0.26
C GLY A 64 -2.48 6.04 -0.12
N SER A 65 -1.58 6.28 -1.06
CA SER A 65 -0.19 5.81 -1.02
C SER A 65 0.59 6.40 0.15
N CYS A 66 0.42 7.69 0.45
CA CYS A 66 1.03 8.33 1.63
C CYS A 66 0.44 7.79 2.94
N LEU A 67 -0.88 7.57 3.00
CA LEU A 67 -1.54 6.96 4.15
C LEU A 67 -1.02 5.54 4.40
N MET A 68 -0.89 4.74 3.35
CA MET A 68 -0.36 3.38 3.40
C MET A 68 1.06 3.33 3.97
N VAL A 69 1.94 4.21 3.50
CA VAL A 69 3.35 4.26 3.94
C VAL A 69 3.49 4.73 5.38
N SER A 70 2.60 5.60 5.87
CA SER A 70 2.61 6.12 7.24
C SER A 70 1.78 5.29 8.21
N ALA A 71 1.09 4.25 7.77
CA ALA A 71 0.28 3.39 8.63
C ALA A 71 1.13 2.68 9.71
N SER A 72 0.61 2.63 10.93
CA SER A 72 1.12 1.85 12.07
C SER A 72 0.06 0.91 12.65
N ASP A 73 -1.06 0.79 11.94
CA ASP A 73 -2.22 0.02 12.32
C ASP A 73 -2.71 -0.76 11.09
N LEU A 74 -3.11 -2.02 11.27
CA LEU A 74 -3.54 -2.91 10.19
C LEU A 74 -4.76 -2.38 9.44
N ILE A 75 -5.70 -1.73 10.13
CA ILE A 75 -6.90 -1.16 9.49
C ILE A 75 -6.52 0.04 8.65
N VAL A 76 -5.68 0.94 9.17
CA VAL A 76 -5.19 2.11 8.41
C VAL A 76 -4.38 1.67 7.19
N MET A 77 -3.60 0.60 7.32
CA MET A 77 -2.89 -0.03 6.21
C MET A 77 -3.85 -0.45 5.08
N VAL A 78 -4.90 -1.21 5.42
CA VAL A 78 -5.91 -1.66 4.46
C VAL A 78 -6.60 -0.46 3.80
N LEU A 79 -7.03 0.53 4.57
CA LEU A 79 -7.66 1.74 4.05
C LEU A 79 -6.73 2.51 3.10
N GLY A 80 -5.46 2.64 3.44
CA GLY A 80 -4.46 3.28 2.58
C GLY A 80 -4.28 2.55 1.25
N ILE A 81 -4.19 1.22 1.29
CA ILE A 81 -4.10 0.37 0.09
C ILE A 81 -5.32 0.54 -0.80
N GLU A 82 -6.53 0.47 -0.25
CA GLU A 82 -7.76 0.62 -1.05
C GLU A 82 -7.89 2.03 -1.63
N LEU A 83 -7.58 3.05 -0.84
CA LEU A 83 -7.60 4.43 -1.31
C LEU A 83 -6.58 4.69 -2.43
N ALA A 84 -5.45 3.99 -2.42
CA ALA A 84 -4.45 4.07 -3.49
C ALA A 84 -4.88 3.32 -4.76
N THR A 85 -5.58 2.19 -4.63
CA THR A 85 -5.86 1.30 -5.75
C THR A 85 -7.20 1.55 -6.43
N MET A 86 -8.24 1.99 -5.69
CA MET A 86 -9.55 2.28 -6.30
C MET A 86 -9.48 3.32 -7.44
N PRO A 87 -8.80 4.47 -7.29
CA PRO A 87 -8.64 5.39 -8.40
C PRO A 87 -7.83 4.82 -9.56
N ALA A 88 -6.89 3.91 -9.29
CA ALA A 88 -6.07 3.27 -10.31
C ALA A 88 -6.90 2.37 -11.24
N TYR A 89 -7.93 1.68 -10.73
CA TYR A 89 -8.86 0.90 -11.58
C TYR A 89 -9.58 1.80 -12.58
N VAL A 90 -10.08 2.94 -12.09
CA VAL A 90 -10.78 3.92 -12.93
C VAL A 90 -9.83 4.53 -13.97
N LEU A 91 -8.58 4.80 -13.59
CA LEU A 91 -7.57 5.33 -14.51
C LEU A 91 -7.25 4.32 -15.63
N ILE A 92 -7.10 3.02 -15.34
CA ILE A 92 -6.84 2.01 -16.38
C ILE A 92 -7.99 1.93 -17.38
N GLY A 93 -9.24 1.96 -16.90
CA GLY A 93 -10.44 2.00 -17.75
C GLY A 93 -10.81 3.40 -18.26
N TYR A 94 -9.92 4.38 -18.21
CA TYR A 94 -10.21 5.79 -18.47
C TYR A 94 -10.77 6.05 -19.89
N ARG A 95 -10.26 5.35 -20.90
CA ARG A 95 -10.81 5.41 -22.26
C ARG A 95 -11.93 4.40 -22.44
N ARG A 96 -13.16 4.87 -22.27
CA ARG A 96 -14.39 4.06 -22.44
C ARG A 96 -14.55 3.40 -23.83
N ASN A 97 -13.88 3.92 -24.85
CA ASN A 97 -13.99 3.44 -26.22
C ASN A 97 -12.99 2.31 -26.56
N ARG A 98 -12.13 1.92 -25.61
CA ARG A 98 -11.17 0.82 -25.79
C ARG A 98 -11.61 -0.38 -24.97
N VAL A 99 -12.07 -1.42 -25.66
CA VAL A 99 -12.52 -2.67 -25.03
C VAL A 99 -11.42 -3.30 -24.18
N ASN A 100 -10.18 -3.35 -24.69
CA ASN A 100 -9.03 -3.90 -23.98
C ASN A 100 -8.73 -3.13 -22.67
N GLY A 101 -8.89 -1.80 -22.66
CA GLY A 101 -8.71 -1.00 -21.46
C GLY A 101 -9.78 -1.27 -20.39
N LEU A 102 -11.03 -1.47 -20.80
CA LEU A 102 -12.11 -1.84 -19.90
C LEU A 102 -11.95 -3.27 -19.37
N GLU A 103 -11.54 -4.20 -20.22
CA GLU A 103 -11.24 -5.58 -19.82
C GLU A 103 -10.09 -5.63 -18.80
N GLY A 104 -8.98 -4.92 -19.08
CA GLY A 104 -7.85 -4.80 -18.15
C GLY A 104 -8.25 -4.18 -16.81
N ALA A 105 -9.10 -3.14 -16.82
CA ALA A 105 -9.62 -2.51 -15.60
C ALA A 105 -10.49 -3.47 -14.77
N ILE A 106 -11.36 -4.25 -15.41
CA ILE A 106 -12.23 -5.24 -14.74
C ILE A 106 -11.37 -6.37 -14.15
N LYS A 107 -10.42 -6.91 -14.89
CA LYS A 107 -9.50 -7.95 -14.39
C LYS A 107 -8.70 -7.45 -13.20
N TYR A 108 -8.15 -6.24 -13.31
CA TYR A 108 -7.42 -5.61 -12.20
C TYR A 108 -8.32 -5.45 -10.98
N PHE A 109 -9.53 -4.91 -11.13
CA PHE A 109 -10.48 -4.75 -10.05
C PHE A 109 -10.81 -6.07 -9.36
N LEU A 110 -11.23 -7.10 -10.11
CA LEU A 110 -11.67 -8.38 -9.54
C LEU A 110 -10.53 -9.09 -8.78
N LEU A 111 -9.33 -9.16 -9.38
CA LEU A 111 -8.18 -9.81 -8.74
C LEU A 111 -7.69 -9.01 -7.53
N SER A 112 -7.76 -7.68 -7.62
CA SER A 112 -7.38 -6.81 -6.51
C SER A 112 -8.36 -6.89 -5.33
N VAL A 113 -9.67 -6.97 -5.59
CA VAL A 113 -10.68 -7.18 -4.53
C VAL A 113 -10.48 -8.53 -3.85
N LEU A 114 -10.23 -9.60 -4.62
CA LEU A 114 -9.93 -10.92 -4.04
C LEU A 114 -8.70 -10.85 -3.12
N ALA A 115 -7.63 -10.19 -3.55
CA ALA A 115 -6.44 -9.99 -2.74
C ALA A 115 -6.72 -9.20 -1.46
N SER A 116 -7.57 -8.17 -1.54
CA SER A 116 -8.00 -7.39 -0.38
C SER A 116 -8.82 -8.19 0.61
N LEU A 117 -9.70 -9.07 0.13
CA LEU A 117 -10.47 -9.98 1.00
C LEU A 117 -9.54 -10.94 1.75
N LEU A 118 -8.55 -11.52 1.07
CA LEU A 118 -7.54 -12.37 1.72
C LEU A 118 -6.74 -11.60 2.78
N MET A 119 -6.35 -10.36 2.46
CA MET A 119 -5.63 -9.49 3.40
C MET A 119 -6.48 -9.14 4.63
N ILE A 120 -7.76 -8.78 4.44
CA ILE A 120 -8.70 -8.51 5.53
C ILE A 120 -8.90 -9.76 6.40
N TYR A 121 -8.94 -10.94 5.79
CA TYR A 121 -9.00 -12.20 6.52
C TYR A 121 -7.75 -12.40 7.39
N GLY A 122 -6.57 -12.08 6.86
CA GLY A 122 -5.32 -12.06 7.62
C GLY A 122 -5.36 -11.08 8.81
N VAL A 123 -5.90 -9.87 8.59
CA VAL A 123 -6.12 -8.87 9.67
C VAL A 123 -7.05 -9.43 10.76
N THR A 124 -8.13 -10.11 10.36
CA THR A 124 -9.11 -10.69 11.30
C THR A 124 -8.46 -11.76 12.18
N PHE A 125 -7.66 -12.66 11.59
CA PHE A 125 -6.94 -13.66 12.37
C PHE A 125 -5.91 -13.00 13.30
N MET A 126 -5.17 -12.01 12.81
CA MET A 126 -4.20 -11.30 13.63
C MET A 126 -4.86 -10.61 14.82
N TYR A 127 -5.99 -9.92 14.58
CA TYR A 127 -6.79 -9.33 15.66
C TYR A 127 -7.33 -10.38 16.63
N GLY A 128 -7.77 -11.54 16.13
CA GLY A 128 -8.23 -12.66 16.97
C GLY A 128 -7.16 -13.12 17.97
N ILE A 129 -5.89 -13.13 17.54
CA ILE A 129 -4.74 -13.56 18.36
C ILE A 129 -4.30 -12.43 19.32
N THR A 130 -4.04 -11.23 18.79
CA THR A 130 -3.39 -10.14 19.52
C THR A 130 -4.35 -9.22 20.26
N LYS A 131 -5.65 -9.26 19.93
CA LYS A 131 -6.69 -8.31 20.37
C LYS A 131 -6.35 -6.85 20.08
N SER A 132 -5.43 -6.62 19.14
CA SER A 132 -4.97 -5.30 18.72
C SER A 132 -4.76 -5.26 17.22
N THR A 133 -4.96 -4.09 16.61
CA THR A 133 -4.66 -3.83 15.20
C THR A 133 -3.32 -3.12 15.00
N SER A 134 -2.65 -2.72 16.09
CA SER A 134 -1.38 -2.02 16.03
C SER A 134 -0.25 -2.93 15.56
N PHE A 135 0.62 -2.41 14.69
CA PHE A 135 1.82 -3.14 14.24
C PHE A 135 2.74 -3.54 15.41
N GLY A 136 2.81 -2.71 16.47
CA GLY A 136 3.62 -3.01 17.66
C GLY A 136 3.13 -4.22 18.47
N ALA A 137 1.88 -4.64 18.28
CA ALA A 137 1.31 -5.82 18.95
C ALA A 137 1.48 -7.12 18.12
N LEU A 138 2.09 -7.06 16.92
CA LEU A 138 2.30 -8.21 16.05
C LEU A 138 3.45 -9.09 16.58
N ASN A 139 3.14 -9.98 17.53
CA ASN A 139 4.12 -10.92 18.08
C ASN A 139 3.85 -12.33 17.54
N LEU A 140 4.68 -12.77 16.57
CA LEU A 140 4.56 -14.09 15.95
C LEU A 140 4.97 -15.23 16.89
N ALA A 141 5.83 -14.99 17.86
CA ALA A 141 6.27 -16.02 18.80
C ALA A 141 5.11 -16.57 19.65
N GLN A 142 4.13 -15.72 19.96
CA GLN A 142 2.91 -16.12 20.70
C GLN A 142 1.76 -16.58 19.80
N ALA A 143 1.85 -16.35 18.49
CA ALA A 143 0.75 -16.55 17.56
C ALA A 143 0.65 -18.00 17.02
N GLY A 144 1.66 -18.83 17.20
CA GLY A 144 1.68 -20.21 16.70
C GLY A 144 1.44 -20.33 15.19
N SER A 145 0.93 -21.47 14.76
CA SER A 145 0.65 -21.74 13.34
C SER A 145 -0.40 -20.80 12.73
N LEU A 146 -1.40 -20.39 13.51
CA LEU A 146 -2.44 -19.46 13.05
C LEU A 146 -1.86 -18.07 12.73
N GLY A 147 -0.86 -17.61 13.49
CA GLY A 147 -0.16 -16.35 13.21
C GLY A 147 0.61 -16.39 11.90
N VAL A 148 1.23 -17.53 11.57
CA VAL A 148 1.90 -17.71 10.27
C VAL A 148 0.89 -17.61 9.12
N VAL A 149 -0.26 -18.27 9.24
CA VAL A 149 -1.33 -18.20 8.23
C VAL A 149 -1.83 -16.76 8.08
N ALA A 150 -2.07 -16.06 9.19
CA ALA A 150 -2.49 -14.66 9.17
C ALA A 150 -1.50 -13.76 8.43
N MET A 151 -0.20 -13.93 8.70
CA MET A 151 0.86 -13.18 8.04
C MET A 151 0.97 -13.51 6.55
N LEU A 152 0.87 -14.78 6.18
CA LEU A 152 0.86 -15.18 4.77
C LEU A 152 -0.30 -14.51 4.01
N LEU A 153 -1.50 -14.49 4.59
CA LEU A 153 -2.66 -13.83 3.98
C LEU A 153 -2.46 -12.31 3.83
N LEU A 154 -1.86 -11.64 4.83
CA LEU A 154 -1.49 -10.23 4.74
C LEU A 154 -0.51 -9.97 3.60
N PHE A 155 0.56 -10.76 3.51
CA PHE A 155 1.57 -10.60 2.46
C PHE A 155 1.04 -10.95 1.07
N VAL A 156 0.18 -11.96 0.93
CA VAL A 156 -0.51 -12.24 -0.35
C VAL A 156 -1.26 -11.01 -0.84
N GLY A 157 -2.01 -10.33 0.04
CA GLY A 157 -2.69 -9.09 -0.31
C GLY A 157 -1.74 -7.98 -0.75
N ILE A 158 -0.66 -7.74 -0.01
CA ILE A 158 0.34 -6.71 -0.35
C ILE A 158 1.05 -7.06 -1.67
N PHE A 159 1.49 -8.31 -1.86
CA PHE A 159 2.20 -8.74 -3.06
C PHE A 159 1.33 -8.67 -4.31
N ALA A 160 0.04 -8.97 -4.20
CA ALA A 160 -0.90 -8.78 -5.29
C ALA A 160 -1.03 -7.30 -5.71
N LYS A 161 -1.02 -6.37 -4.75
CA LYS A 161 -1.10 -4.93 -5.03
C LYS A 161 0.15 -4.38 -5.72
N ILE A 162 1.35 -4.87 -5.37
CA ILE A 162 2.60 -4.47 -6.02
C ILE A 162 2.92 -5.29 -7.27
N SER A 163 2.07 -6.23 -7.65
CA SER A 163 2.29 -7.19 -8.77
C SER A 163 3.56 -8.03 -8.58
N ALA A 164 3.85 -8.47 -7.36
CA ALA A 164 4.95 -9.40 -7.12
C ALA A 164 4.56 -10.80 -7.59
N ALA A 165 5.52 -11.54 -8.15
CA ALA A 165 5.30 -12.94 -8.50
C ALA A 165 4.97 -13.76 -7.24
N PRO A 166 3.99 -14.68 -7.28
CA PRO A 166 3.18 -15.13 -8.43
C PRO A 166 1.90 -14.29 -8.66
N PHE A 167 1.61 -13.24 -7.90
CA PHE A 167 0.35 -12.50 -7.90
C PHE A 167 0.28 -11.35 -8.92
N HIS A 168 1.00 -11.45 -10.05
CA HIS A 168 1.13 -10.40 -11.06
C HIS A 168 0.18 -10.55 -12.25
N TYR A 169 -0.75 -11.50 -12.24
CA TYR A 169 -1.60 -11.88 -13.38
C TYR A 169 -2.41 -10.72 -13.99
N TRP A 170 -2.78 -9.74 -13.19
CA TRP A 170 -3.55 -8.59 -13.64
C TRP A 170 -2.71 -7.56 -14.41
N ALA A 171 -1.40 -7.50 -14.16
CA ALA A 171 -0.56 -6.41 -14.62
C ALA A 171 -0.34 -6.37 -16.14
N PRO A 172 -0.08 -7.50 -16.84
CA PRO A 172 0.06 -7.48 -18.31
C PRO A 172 -1.18 -6.92 -19.01
N ASP A 173 -2.36 -7.45 -18.71
CA ASP A 173 -3.61 -7.05 -19.35
C ASP A 173 -3.97 -5.59 -19.05
N ALA A 174 -3.78 -5.17 -17.80
CA ALA A 174 -4.03 -3.80 -17.37
C ALA A 174 -3.09 -2.80 -18.05
N TYR A 175 -1.83 -3.17 -18.27
CA TYR A 175 -0.83 -2.28 -18.88
C TYR A 175 -0.95 -2.23 -20.40
N GLU A 176 -1.33 -3.33 -21.04
CA GLU A 176 -1.58 -3.36 -22.49
C GLU A 176 -2.81 -2.52 -22.85
N GLY A 177 -3.88 -2.61 -22.05
CA GLY A 177 -5.14 -1.91 -22.32
C GLY A 177 -5.11 -0.41 -21.99
N ALA A 178 -4.24 0.04 -21.10
CA ALA A 178 -4.19 1.42 -20.60
C ALA A 178 -3.30 2.33 -21.47
N GLU A 179 -3.47 3.65 -21.30
CA GLU A 179 -2.56 4.62 -21.92
C GLU A 179 -1.22 4.68 -21.19
N SER A 180 -0.14 4.90 -21.93
CA SER A 180 1.22 4.89 -21.41
C SER A 180 1.44 5.82 -20.20
N TRP A 181 0.78 7.00 -20.18
CA TRP A 181 0.88 7.93 -19.07
C TRP A 181 0.15 7.43 -17.81
N ILE A 182 -0.94 6.66 -17.97
CA ILE A 182 -1.64 5.99 -16.87
C ILE A 182 -0.80 4.84 -16.33
N VAL A 183 -0.26 4.02 -17.24
CA VAL A 183 0.65 2.92 -16.88
C VAL A 183 1.85 3.43 -16.10
N ALA A 184 2.46 4.55 -16.53
CA ALA A 184 3.58 5.16 -15.82
C ALA A 184 3.25 5.51 -14.36
N TYR A 185 2.04 6.00 -14.09
CA TYR A 185 1.58 6.29 -12.72
C TYR A 185 1.31 5.02 -11.92
N VAL A 186 0.48 4.12 -12.46
CA VAL A 186 0.04 2.91 -11.75
C VAL A 186 1.20 1.94 -11.50
N SER A 187 2.20 1.91 -12.39
CA SER A 187 3.39 1.08 -12.24
C SER A 187 4.44 1.66 -11.30
N SER A 188 4.37 2.93 -10.93
CA SER A 188 5.36 3.59 -10.07
C SER A 188 4.82 3.89 -8.67
N VAL A 189 3.91 4.84 -8.54
CA VAL A 189 3.51 5.42 -7.25
C VAL A 189 2.93 4.40 -6.27
N PRO A 190 1.86 3.64 -6.60
CA PRO A 190 1.31 2.66 -5.67
C PRO A 190 2.26 1.50 -5.36
N LYS A 191 3.12 1.11 -6.33
CA LYS A 191 4.07 0.02 -6.12
C LYS A 191 5.20 0.39 -5.18
N ILE A 192 5.79 1.58 -5.33
CA ILE A 192 6.81 2.09 -4.41
C ILE A 192 6.23 2.15 -3.00
N ALA A 193 5.01 2.69 -2.85
CA ALA A 193 4.34 2.74 -1.56
C ALA A 193 4.13 1.33 -0.96
N GLY A 194 3.71 0.36 -1.77
CA GLY A 194 3.52 -1.03 -1.33
C GLY A 194 4.81 -1.73 -0.91
N ILE A 195 5.92 -1.46 -1.61
CA ILE A 195 7.25 -1.98 -1.24
C ILE A 195 7.69 -1.40 0.11
N VAL A 196 7.56 -0.09 0.30
CA VAL A 196 7.90 0.57 1.57
C VAL A 196 7.04 0.04 2.71
N LEU A 197 5.73 -0.16 2.48
CA LEU A 197 4.84 -0.78 3.46
C LEU A 197 5.30 -2.20 3.83
N ALA A 198 5.62 -3.04 2.84
CA ALA A 198 6.10 -4.40 3.07
C ALA A 198 7.39 -4.41 3.90
N MET A 199 8.34 -3.54 3.59
CA MET A 199 9.59 -3.40 4.36
C MET A 199 9.30 -2.96 5.81
N ARG A 200 8.41 -2.00 6.03
CA ARG A 200 8.03 -1.57 7.37
C ARG A 200 7.38 -2.69 8.17
N LEU A 201 6.45 -3.43 7.57
CA LEU A 201 5.79 -4.55 8.23
C LEU A 201 6.80 -5.64 8.63
N VAL A 202 7.72 -6.00 7.74
CA VAL A 202 8.80 -6.95 8.03
C VAL A 202 9.69 -6.45 9.19
N ASN A 203 10.05 -5.17 9.20
CA ASN A 203 10.87 -4.59 10.27
C ASN A 203 10.15 -4.63 11.63
N PHE A 204 8.84 -4.35 11.67
CA PHE A 204 8.05 -4.46 12.89
C PHE A 204 8.02 -5.90 13.42
N ILE A 205 7.80 -6.88 12.54
CA ILE A 205 7.78 -8.30 12.90
C ILE A 205 9.16 -8.75 13.41
N ALA A 206 10.23 -8.37 12.72
CA ALA A 206 11.59 -8.72 13.10
C ALA A 206 12.00 -8.11 14.45
N SER A 207 11.59 -6.90 14.75
CA SER A 207 11.84 -6.26 16.04
C SER A 207 11.08 -6.95 17.17
N ALA A 208 9.82 -7.30 16.96
CA ALA A 208 9.01 -8.03 17.93
C ALA A 208 9.58 -9.43 18.24
N SER A 209 10.10 -10.15 17.25
CA SER A 209 10.71 -11.47 17.43
C SER A 209 12.03 -11.41 18.20
N LYS A 210 12.87 -10.38 17.97
CA LYS A 210 14.11 -10.17 18.73
C LYS A 210 13.84 -9.92 20.21
N THR A 211 12.82 -9.13 20.51
CA THR A 211 12.45 -8.83 21.91
C THR A 211 11.97 -10.09 22.64
N ALA A 212 11.23 -10.97 22.00
CA ALA A 212 10.78 -12.25 22.55
C ALA A 212 11.95 -13.19 22.86
N VAL A 213 12.90 -13.35 21.93
CA VAL A 213 14.11 -14.19 22.14
C VAL A 213 14.96 -13.65 23.27
N PHE A 214 15.12 -12.33 23.41
CA PHE A 214 15.84 -11.74 24.54
C PHE A 214 15.14 -11.99 25.89
N GLN A 215 13.81 -11.88 25.96
CA GLN A 215 13.05 -12.14 27.19
C GLN A 215 13.16 -13.60 27.63
N ASP A 216 13.06 -14.56 26.72
CA ASP A 216 13.19 -15.99 27.04
C ASP A 216 14.58 -16.35 27.55
N THR A 217 15.63 -15.68 27.03
CA THR A 217 17.02 -15.92 27.44
C THR A 217 17.31 -15.37 28.86
N PHE A 218 16.65 -14.28 29.26
CA PHE A 218 16.83 -13.69 30.60
C PHE A 218 15.86 -14.22 31.67
N SER A 219 14.78 -14.88 31.29
CA SER A 219 13.84 -15.50 32.22
C SER A 219 14.27 -16.89 32.68
N THR A 220 15.30 -17.46 32.05
CA THR A 220 15.87 -18.79 32.37
C THR A 220 17.15 -18.71 33.20
N ILE A 221 17.55 -17.52 33.64
CA ILE A 221 18.64 -17.27 34.59
C ILE A 221 18.07 -16.79 35.93
#